data_4db297699f48bc714bb107feb8404f94
#
_entry.id   4db297699f48bc714bb107feb8404f94
#
_cell.length_a   1.000
_cell.length_b   1.000
_cell.length_c   1.000
_cell.angle_alpha   90.00
_cell.angle_beta   90.00
_cell.angle_gamma   90.00
#
_symmetry.space_group_name_H-M   'P 1'
#
loop_
_entity.id
_entity.type
_entity.pdbx_description
1 polymer ?
#
loop_
_entity_poly.entity_id
_entity_poly.type
_entity_poly.pdbx_seq_one_letter_code
_entity_poly.pdbx_strand_id
1 'polypeptide(L)'
;NRRNGVSEAIAKKEVSIFVQIPSLYIGKIECAVNAETVEIRSLECDCVEIDAKTPHIVLEDVSGTVEINCNLDMEVVCHSLNGELDINQVSATSKIYIPEDTIFTAVTKGIGTSISYEKDGRQAERFDTPDAENIIELNGIKSELVICAGGDRS
;
A
#
# COMPACT_ATOMS: atom_id res chain seq x y z
N ASN A 1 -17.75 1.34 -19.80
CA ASN A 1 -18.10 0.79 -21.12
C ASN A 1 -19.46 1.33 -21.58
N ARG A 2 -19.52 2.58 -22.03
CA ARG A 2 -20.77 3.25 -22.43
C ARG A 2 -21.47 2.63 -23.64
N ARG A 3 -20.83 1.72 -24.34
CA ARG A 3 -21.39 1.08 -25.57
C ARG A 3 -22.43 0.01 -25.31
N ASN A 4 -22.53 -0.52 -24.09
CA ASN A 4 -23.43 -1.64 -23.78
C ASN A 4 -24.60 -1.26 -22.87
N GLY A 5 -24.91 0.03 -22.70
CA GLY A 5 -26.05 0.48 -21.90
C GLY A 5 -25.93 0.29 -20.37
N VAL A 6 -24.78 -0.10 -19.86
CA VAL A 6 -24.50 -0.25 -18.44
C VAL A 6 -24.25 1.15 -17.86
N SER A 7 -24.95 1.53 -16.79
CA SER A 7 -24.74 2.82 -16.13
C SER A 7 -23.34 2.88 -15.53
N GLU A 8 -22.74 4.08 -15.47
CA GLU A 8 -21.41 4.29 -14.91
C GLU A 8 -21.30 3.83 -13.44
N ALA A 9 -22.38 3.94 -12.68
CA ALA A 9 -22.45 3.48 -11.30
C ALA A 9 -22.44 1.94 -11.19
N ILE A 10 -23.10 1.25 -12.11
CA ILE A 10 -23.10 -0.22 -12.19
C ILE A 10 -21.72 -0.69 -12.67
N ALA A 11 -21.16 -0.06 -13.68
CA ALA A 11 -19.84 -0.41 -14.19
C ALA A 11 -18.73 -0.28 -13.11
N LYS A 12 -18.80 0.72 -12.25
CA LYS A 12 -17.84 0.90 -11.15
C LYS A 12 -17.95 -0.17 -10.05
N LYS A 13 -19.12 -0.77 -9.87
CA LYS A 13 -19.35 -1.77 -8.81
C LYS A 13 -19.16 -3.22 -9.25
N GLU A 14 -19.25 -3.50 -10.53
CA GLU A 14 -19.34 -4.87 -11.05
C GLU A 14 -18.18 -5.25 -11.99
N VAL A 15 -17.24 -4.34 -12.25
CA VAL A 15 -16.12 -4.63 -13.15
C VAL A 15 -14.88 -4.99 -12.33
N SER A 16 -14.44 -6.23 -12.46
CA SER A 16 -13.12 -6.68 -12.03
C SER A 16 -12.18 -6.76 -13.23
N ILE A 17 -10.98 -6.24 -13.09
CA ILE A 17 -9.92 -6.31 -14.09
C ILE A 17 -8.82 -7.20 -13.52
N PHE A 18 -8.55 -8.31 -14.18
CA PHE A 18 -7.46 -9.21 -13.85
C PHE A 18 -6.34 -9.03 -14.87
N VAL A 19 -5.14 -8.73 -14.38
CA VAL A 19 -3.94 -8.62 -15.20
C VAL A 19 -2.96 -9.69 -14.75
N GLN A 20 -2.59 -10.58 -15.67
CA GLN A 20 -1.60 -11.61 -15.40
C GLN A 20 -0.31 -11.25 -16.12
N ILE A 21 0.78 -11.13 -15.37
CA ILE A 21 2.08 -10.69 -15.88
C ILE A 21 3.07 -11.85 -15.77
N PRO A 22 3.72 -12.26 -16.88
CA PRO A 22 4.74 -13.30 -16.84
C PRO A 22 5.98 -12.83 -16.06
N SER A 23 6.45 -13.61 -15.10
CA SER A 23 7.56 -13.30 -14.20
C SER A 23 8.91 -13.00 -14.88
N LEU A 24 9.08 -13.38 -16.15
CA LEU A 24 10.32 -13.18 -16.90
C LEU A 24 10.54 -11.73 -17.42
N TYR A 25 9.59 -10.82 -17.24
CA TYR A 25 9.61 -9.49 -17.87
C TYR A 25 9.52 -8.33 -16.87
N ILE A 26 9.74 -8.57 -15.58
CA ILE A 26 9.35 -7.60 -14.56
C ILE A 26 10.56 -6.83 -14.01
N GLY A 27 10.89 -5.68 -14.62
CA GLY A 27 11.70 -4.65 -13.99
C GLY A 27 10.81 -3.65 -13.26
N LYS A 28 9.92 -2.93 -13.99
CA LYS A 28 9.02 -1.93 -13.42
C LYS A 28 7.59 -2.10 -13.93
N ILE A 29 6.63 -1.97 -13.01
CA ILE A 29 5.20 -1.92 -13.33
C ILE A 29 4.66 -0.58 -12.87
N GLU A 30 3.94 0.12 -13.75
CA GLU A 30 3.20 1.33 -13.42
C GLU A 30 1.70 1.08 -13.59
N CYS A 31 0.92 1.42 -12.58
CA CYS A 31 -0.51 1.16 -12.53
C CYS A 31 -1.26 2.42 -12.08
N ALA A 32 -2.05 3.01 -12.97
CA ALA A 32 -2.94 4.12 -12.62
C ALA A 32 -4.37 3.62 -12.45
N VAL A 33 -4.90 3.67 -11.23
CA VAL A 33 -6.15 3.01 -10.86
C VAL A 33 -7.11 3.93 -10.12
N ASN A 34 -8.40 3.83 -10.48
CA ASN A 34 -9.53 4.38 -9.75
C ASN A 34 -10.53 3.25 -9.49
N ALA A 35 -10.43 2.61 -8.33
CA ALA A 35 -11.20 1.41 -7.95
C ALA A 35 -11.50 1.44 -6.44
N GLU A 36 -12.39 0.60 -5.95
CA GLU A 36 -12.60 0.43 -4.50
C GLU A 36 -11.46 -0.35 -3.85
N THR A 37 -10.88 -1.32 -4.58
CA THR A 37 -9.78 -2.14 -4.08
C THR A 37 -8.79 -2.42 -5.21
N VAL A 38 -7.51 -2.42 -4.86
CA VAL A 38 -6.41 -2.92 -5.69
C VAL A 38 -5.75 -4.09 -4.97
N GLU A 39 -5.63 -5.21 -5.64
CA GLU A 39 -4.92 -6.38 -5.11
C GLU A 39 -3.73 -6.72 -6.01
N ILE A 40 -2.57 -6.89 -5.42
CA ILE A 40 -1.36 -7.37 -6.08
C ILE A 40 -0.88 -8.61 -5.38
N ARG A 41 -0.74 -9.71 -6.12
CA ARG A 41 -0.39 -11.01 -5.57
C ARG A 41 0.74 -11.67 -6.35
N SER A 42 1.63 -12.34 -5.62
CA SER A 42 2.70 -13.20 -6.17
C SER A 42 3.53 -12.49 -7.23
N LEU A 43 4.06 -11.32 -6.88
CA LEU A 43 4.81 -10.46 -7.77
C LEU A 43 6.21 -10.22 -7.21
N GLU A 44 7.23 -10.57 -8.01
CA GLU A 44 8.62 -10.22 -7.76
C GLU A 44 9.08 -9.27 -8.87
N CYS A 45 9.45 -8.03 -8.51
CA CYS A 45 9.90 -7.03 -9.46
C CYS A 45 10.78 -5.98 -8.78
N ASP A 46 11.51 -5.20 -9.57
CA ASP A 46 12.32 -4.12 -9.02
C ASP A 46 11.45 -3.02 -8.40
N CYS A 47 10.38 -2.64 -9.08
CA CYS A 47 9.48 -1.57 -8.62
C CYS A 47 8.05 -1.74 -9.14
N VAL A 48 7.08 -1.58 -8.26
CA VAL A 48 5.65 -1.38 -8.60
C VAL A 48 5.26 0.03 -8.19
N GLU A 49 4.85 0.85 -9.15
CA GLU A 49 4.30 2.18 -8.90
C GLU A 49 2.79 2.16 -9.09
N ILE A 50 2.06 2.60 -8.05
CA ILE A 50 0.60 2.61 -8.01
C ILE A 50 0.12 4.05 -7.83
N ASP A 51 -0.38 4.67 -8.90
CA ASP A 51 -1.13 5.91 -8.83
C ASP A 51 -2.58 5.60 -8.52
N ALA A 52 -2.96 5.68 -7.24
CA ALA A 52 -4.23 5.17 -6.78
C ALA A 52 -5.21 6.28 -6.37
N LYS A 53 -6.46 6.10 -6.78
CA LYS A 53 -7.64 6.71 -6.14
C LYS A 53 -8.49 5.58 -5.57
N THR A 54 -7.91 4.87 -4.59
CA THR A 54 -8.53 3.72 -3.95
C THR A 54 -8.32 3.79 -2.44
N PRO A 55 -9.35 3.48 -1.64
CA PRO A 55 -9.20 3.42 -0.19
C PRO A 55 -8.57 2.12 0.31
N HIS A 56 -8.49 1.06 -0.51
CA HIS A 56 -8.01 -0.24 -0.07
C HIS A 56 -7.01 -0.85 -1.05
N ILE A 57 -5.82 -1.21 -0.53
CA ILE A 57 -4.77 -1.90 -1.28
C ILE A 57 -4.38 -3.17 -0.52
N VAL A 58 -4.30 -4.30 -1.21
CA VAL A 58 -3.85 -5.58 -0.65
C VAL A 58 -2.61 -6.03 -1.39
N LEU A 59 -1.54 -6.29 -0.64
CA LEU A 59 -0.27 -6.80 -1.13
C LEU A 59 -0.03 -8.19 -0.52
N GLU A 60 0.01 -9.21 -1.35
CA GLU A 60 0.23 -10.60 -0.94
C GLU A 60 1.39 -11.19 -1.73
N ASP A 61 2.45 -11.60 -1.04
CA ASP A 61 3.64 -12.20 -1.66
C ASP A 61 4.23 -11.29 -2.76
N VAL A 62 4.45 -10.02 -2.41
CA VAL A 62 5.07 -9.00 -3.26
C VAL A 62 6.46 -8.69 -2.73
N SER A 63 7.46 -8.70 -3.60
CA SER A 63 8.84 -8.35 -3.26
C SER A 63 9.41 -7.29 -4.19
N GLY A 64 10.34 -6.49 -3.65
CA GLY A 64 10.92 -5.32 -4.29
C GLY A 64 10.39 -4.01 -3.71
N THR A 65 10.46 -2.92 -4.45
CA THR A 65 9.93 -1.62 -4.03
C THR A 65 8.48 -1.48 -4.50
N VAL A 66 7.57 -1.16 -3.57
CA VAL A 66 6.19 -0.78 -3.88
C VAL A 66 6.01 0.69 -3.55
N GLU A 67 5.80 1.51 -4.55
CA GLU A 67 5.53 2.94 -4.42
C GLU A 67 4.04 3.21 -4.63
N ILE A 68 3.39 3.84 -3.64
CA ILE A 68 1.97 4.17 -3.68
C ILE A 68 1.80 5.69 -3.64
N ASN A 69 1.27 6.24 -4.72
CA ASN A 69 0.93 7.66 -4.85
C ASN A 69 -0.58 7.82 -4.62
N CYS A 70 -0.99 8.26 -3.43
CA CYS A 70 -2.41 8.39 -3.08
C CYS A 70 -2.65 9.60 -2.16
N ASN A 71 -3.51 10.52 -2.56
CA ASN A 71 -3.92 11.67 -1.74
C ASN A 71 -5.29 11.49 -1.09
N LEU A 72 -5.64 10.25 -0.78
CA LEU A 72 -6.83 9.86 -0.02
C LEU A 72 -6.40 9.11 1.22
N ASP A 73 -7.23 9.16 2.25
CA ASP A 73 -7.09 8.24 3.37
C ASP A 73 -7.26 6.81 2.84
N MET A 74 -6.29 5.95 3.13
CA MET A 74 -6.29 4.58 2.61
C MET A 74 -5.86 3.56 3.66
N GLU A 75 -6.23 2.31 3.41
CA GLU A 75 -5.74 1.14 4.13
C GLU A 75 -4.92 0.27 3.17
N VAL A 76 -3.71 -0.08 3.59
CA VAL A 76 -2.84 -1.02 2.89
C VAL A 76 -2.68 -2.26 3.75
N VAL A 77 -3.08 -3.41 3.24
CA VAL A 77 -2.90 -4.70 3.92
C VAL A 77 -1.74 -5.44 3.28
N CYS A 78 -0.65 -5.62 4.02
CA CYS A 78 0.51 -6.39 3.60
C CYS A 78 0.48 -7.75 4.30
N HIS A 79 0.20 -8.82 3.56
CA HIS A 79 0.30 -10.19 4.08
C HIS A 79 1.76 -10.65 4.24
N SER A 80 2.67 -9.96 3.54
CA SER A 80 4.11 -10.05 3.72
C SER A 80 4.75 -8.72 3.35
N LEU A 81 5.90 -8.40 3.92
CA LEU A 81 6.72 -7.26 3.53
C LEU A 81 8.13 -7.76 3.21
N ASN A 82 8.52 -7.72 1.94
CA ASN A 82 9.81 -8.17 1.44
C ASN A 82 10.43 -7.10 0.55
N GLY A 83 10.98 -6.04 1.16
CA GLY A 83 11.57 -4.91 0.47
C GLY A 83 11.09 -3.57 1.01
N GLU A 84 10.78 -2.64 0.13
CA GLU A 84 10.46 -1.25 0.47
C GLU A 84 9.01 -0.91 0.11
N LEU A 85 8.32 -0.26 1.03
CA LEU A 85 6.97 0.27 0.83
C LEU A 85 7.00 1.79 1.01
N ASP A 86 6.91 2.52 -0.09
CA ASP A 86 6.93 3.97 -0.14
C ASP A 86 5.52 4.52 -0.29
N ILE A 87 5.10 5.33 0.65
CA ILE A 87 3.81 6.01 0.64
C ILE A 87 4.02 7.50 0.34
N ASN A 88 3.56 7.94 -0.81
CA ASN A 88 3.57 9.34 -1.22
C ASN A 88 2.16 9.93 -1.08
N GLN A 89 1.99 10.89 -0.16
CA GLN A 89 0.66 11.45 0.08
C GLN A 89 0.69 12.92 0.55
N VAL A 90 -0.41 13.63 0.30
CA VAL A 90 -0.60 15.02 0.72
C VAL A 90 -1.92 15.16 1.46
N SER A 91 -1.84 15.65 2.70
CA SER A 91 -3.00 15.93 3.56
C SER A 91 -3.94 14.71 3.73
N ALA A 92 -3.34 13.54 3.95
CA ALA A 92 -4.04 12.28 4.11
C ALA A 92 -3.48 11.46 5.29
N THR A 93 -4.30 10.57 5.83
CA THR A 93 -3.93 9.59 6.84
C THR A 93 -4.09 8.20 6.27
N SER A 94 -3.01 7.41 6.29
CA SER A 94 -3.05 6.03 5.82
C SER A 94 -2.77 5.06 6.96
N LYS A 95 -3.38 3.87 6.88
CA LYS A 95 -3.09 2.74 7.77
C LYS A 95 -2.44 1.62 6.99
N ILE A 96 -1.34 1.09 7.52
CA ILE A 96 -0.67 -0.10 6.98
C ILE A 96 -0.80 -1.22 7.99
N TYR A 97 -1.36 -2.34 7.58
CA TYR A 97 -1.43 -3.57 8.36
C TYR A 97 -0.32 -4.51 7.90
N ILE A 98 0.51 -4.96 8.84
CA ILE A 98 1.63 -5.87 8.59
C ILE A 98 1.56 -7.06 9.55
N PRO A 99 2.16 -8.22 9.21
CA PRO A 99 2.31 -9.34 10.13
C PRO A 99 3.03 -8.92 11.42
N GLU A 100 2.67 -9.54 12.53
CA GLU A 100 3.21 -9.18 13.86
C GLU A 100 4.74 -9.36 13.98
N ASP A 101 5.28 -10.33 13.25
CA ASP A 101 6.69 -10.70 13.27
C ASP A 101 7.53 -9.97 12.19
N THR A 102 6.94 -9.02 11.47
CA THR A 102 7.63 -8.25 10.44
C THR A 102 8.71 -7.37 11.07
N ILE A 103 9.95 -7.52 10.59
CA ILE A 103 11.09 -6.66 10.98
C ILE A 103 11.28 -5.60 9.90
N PHE A 104 11.20 -4.34 10.27
CA PHE A 104 11.30 -3.22 9.34
C PHE A 104 11.87 -1.96 9.99
N THR A 105 12.36 -1.04 9.16
CA THR A 105 12.69 0.34 9.55
C THR A 105 11.60 1.27 9.03
N ALA A 106 11.13 2.22 9.87
CA ALA A 106 10.20 3.25 9.43
C ALA A 106 10.91 4.60 9.26
N VAL A 107 10.64 5.28 8.15
CA VAL A 107 11.25 6.56 7.77
C VAL A 107 10.19 7.57 7.38
N THR A 108 10.32 8.81 7.86
CA THR A 108 9.48 9.93 7.40
C THR A 108 10.32 10.93 6.63
N LYS A 109 9.80 11.40 5.49
CA LYS A 109 10.35 12.50 4.70
C LYS A 109 9.25 13.50 4.38
N GLY A 110 9.61 14.78 4.30
CA GLY A 110 8.68 15.85 3.96
C GLY A 110 8.35 16.78 5.11
N ILE A 111 7.24 17.51 5.03
CA ILE A 111 6.90 18.58 5.98
C ILE A 111 5.59 18.25 6.70
N GLY A 112 5.65 18.18 8.05
CA GLY A 112 4.49 17.87 8.87
C GLY A 112 4.00 16.43 8.68
N THR A 113 4.91 15.51 8.41
CA THR A 113 4.67 14.08 8.35
C THR A 113 4.95 13.42 9.69
N SER A 114 4.17 12.41 10.04
CA SER A 114 4.36 11.60 11.24
C SER A 114 4.04 10.14 10.99
N ILE A 115 4.74 9.25 11.72
CA ILE A 115 4.41 7.83 11.79
C ILE A 115 4.04 7.51 13.23
N SER A 116 2.92 6.82 13.41
CA SER A 116 2.48 6.25 14.67
C SER A 116 2.33 4.74 14.56
N TYR A 117 2.30 4.04 15.70
CA TYR A 117 2.33 2.59 15.76
C TYR A 117 1.15 2.07 16.57
N GLU A 118 0.48 1.05 16.05
CA GLU A 118 -0.56 0.30 16.76
C GLU A 118 -0.20 -1.20 16.78
N LYS A 119 -0.22 -1.82 17.97
CA LYS A 119 -0.11 -3.25 18.15
C LYS A 119 -1.36 -3.78 18.84
N ASP A 120 -2.02 -4.79 18.26
CA ASP A 120 -3.27 -5.35 18.76
C ASP A 120 -4.36 -4.29 19.00
N GLY A 121 -4.44 -3.29 18.09
CA GLY A 121 -5.39 -2.19 18.17
C GLY A 121 -5.13 -1.17 19.28
N ARG A 122 -3.91 -1.15 19.85
CA ARG A 122 -3.49 -0.19 20.88
C ARG A 122 -2.28 0.58 20.41
N GLN A 123 -2.26 1.87 20.72
CA GLN A 123 -1.10 2.71 20.44
C GLN A 123 0.14 2.16 21.16
N ALA A 124 1.24 2.05 20.43
CA ALA A 124 2.55 1.66 20.93
C ALA A 124 3.56 2.79 20.75
N GLU A 125 4.59 2.83 21.59
CA GLU A 125 5.64 3.85 21.45
C GLU A 125 6.44 3.64 20.17
N ARG A 126 6.86 2.40 19.91
CA ARG A 126 7.63 2.01 18.74
C ARG A 126 7.74 0.49 18.65
N PHE A 127 7.78 -0.06 17.43
CA PHE A 127 8.11 -1.46 17.18
C PHE A 127 8.90 -1.70 15.89
N ASP A 128 9.34 -0.64 15.20
CA ASP A 128 10.29 -0.75 14.10
C ASP A 128 11.71 -1.00 14.62
N THR A 129 12.55 -1.58 13.77
CA THR A 129 13.94 -1.91 14.04
C THR A 129 14.84 -1.04 13.16
N PRO A 130 15.77 -0.25 13.71
CA PRO A 130 16.72 0.52 12.91
C PRO A 130 17.57 -0.37 12.00
N ASP A 131 17.81 0.10 10.79
CA ASP A 131 18.64 -0.56 9.77
C ASP A 131 18.16 -1.97 9.35
N ALA A 132 16.86 -2.23 9.45
CA ALA A 132 16.26 -3.44 8.92
C ALA A 132 16.27 -3.45 7.38
N GLU A 133 16.26 -4.64 6.78
CA GLU A 133 16.22 -4.80 5.32
C GLU A 133 14.90 -4.31 4.70
N ASN A 134 13.78 -4.51 5.42
CA ASN A 134 12.50 -3.98 4.99
C ASN A 134 12.35 -2.53 5.43
N ILE A 135 11.81 -1.69 4.56
CA ILE A 135 11.62 -0.26 4.82
C ILE A 135 10.16 0.11 4.58
N ILE A 136 9.61 0.89 5.49
CA ILE A 136 8.32 1.58 5.30
C ILE A 136 8.61 3.08 5.35
N GLU A 137 8.39 3.76 4.23
CA GLU A 137 8.69 5.18 4.10
C GLU A 137 7.40 5.99 3.88
N LEU A 138 7.26 7.09 4.60
CA LEU A 138 6.23 8.09 4.36
C LEU A 138 6.87 9.36 3.79
N ASN A 139 6.55 9.68 2.55
CA ASN A 139 6.87 10.93 1.91
C ASN A 139 5.63 11.79 1.78
N GLY A 140 5.68 13.04 2.28
CA GLY A 140 4.47 13.81 2.12
C GLY A 140 4.49 15.21 2.70
N ILE A 141 3.30 15.81 2.69
CA ILE A 141 3.03 17.11 3.30
C ILE A 141 1.78 16.99 4.15
N LYS A 142 1.90 17.29 5.47
CA LYS A 142 0.77 17.23 6.44
C LYS A 142 0.06 15.88 6.40
N SER A 143 0.84 14.80 6.46
CA SER A 143 0.34 13.44 6.32
C SER A 143 0.73 12.59 7.52
N GLU A 144 -0.10 11.60 7.82
CA GLU A 144 0.12 10.65 8.89
C GLU A 144 0.06 9.23 8.35
N LEU A 145 0.95 8.37 8.85
CA LEU A 145 0.96 6.95 8.61
C LEU A 145 0.82 6.22 9.94
N VAL A 146 -0.16 5.35 10.04
CA VAL A 146 -0.35 4.46 11.19
C VAL A 146 0.07 3.06 10.79
N ILE A 147 1.13 2.52 11.39
CA ILE A 147 1.58 1.15 11.16
C ILE A 147 0.96 0.25 12.22
N CYS A 148 0.22 -0.77 11.78
CA CYS A 148 -0.53 -1.68 12.62
C CYS A 148 0.07 -3.09 12.51
N ALA A 149 0.60 -3.63 13.60
CA ALA A 149 1.09 -5.01 13.68
C ALA A 149 0.09 -5.92 14.36
N GLY A 150 -0.11 -7.14 13.83
CA GLY A 150 -0.98 -8.15 14.42
C GLY A 150 -2.47 -7.93 14.21
N GLY A 151 -2.88 -7.09 13.30
CA GLY A 151 -4.28 -6.93 12.89
C GLY A 151 -4.63 -7.88 11.76
N ASP A 152 -5.18 -9.04 12.09
CA ASP A 152 -5.73 -9.96 11.09
C ASP A 152 -7.02 -9.37 10.52
N ARG A 153 -6.92 -8.68 9.38
CA ARG A 153 -8.07 -8.33 8.53
C ARG A 153 -8.02 -9.23 7.30
N SER A 154 -8.63 -10.39 7.46
CA SER A 154 -9.02 -11.29 6.36
C SER A 154 -10.03 -10.63 5.43
#